data_2cb050214c5bd47cbf5620bf50d02bed
#
_entry.id   2cb050214c5bd47cbf5620bf50d02bed
#
_cell.length_a   1.000
_cell.length_b   1.000
_cell.length_c   1.000
_cell.angle_alpha   90.00
_cell.angle_beta   90.00
_cell.angle_gamma   90.00
#
_symmetry.space_group_name_H-M   'P 1'
#
loop_
_entity.id
_entity.type
_entity.pdbx_description
1 polymer ?
#
loop_
_entity_poly.entity_id
_entity_poly.type
_entity_poly.pdbx_seq_one_letter_code
_entity_poly.pdbx_strand_id
1 'polypeptide(L)'
;AIREYQTDVGPADYVLFVDKKAVGVIEAKRKNKGENITTVEDQTEGYASAKLKWVSNNEPLPFLYESTGVITRFTDARDPKPRSREVFTFHRPETLIEWLEQGDSLRTRLNHIPPLNPSKLPARELGLRDCQEIAITNLEDSLKLDKPRALIQMATGAGKTYTAITSMYRI
;
A
#
# COMPACT_ATOMS: atom_id res chain seq x y z
N ALA A 1 6.93 16.74 11.24
CA ALA A 1 7.38 17.07 9.88
C ALA A 1 8.32 18.26 9.91
N ILE A 2 9.32 18.27 9.05
CA ILE A 2 10.24 19.40 8.85
C ILE A 2 10.06 19.88 7.42
N ARG A 3 9.84 21.19 7.26
CA ARG A 3 9.59 21.83 5.97
C ARG A 3 10.91 22.16 5.26
N GLU A 4 10.88 22.12 3.90
CA GLU A 4 12.02 22.49 3.05
C GLU A 4 13.33 21.78 3.44
N TYR A 5 13.20 20.48 3.73
CA TYR A 5 14.34 19.68 4.16
C TYR A 5 15.30 19.41 3.01
N GLN A 6 16.58 19.75 3.22
CA GLN A 6 17.59 19.60 2.18
C GLN A 6 17.94 18.14 1.90
N THR A 7 17.91 17.76 0.64
CA THR A 7 18.37 16.47 0.15
C THR A 7 19.45 16.66 -0.91
N ASP A 8 20.05 15.59 -1.37
CA ASP A 8 21.07 15.62 -2.44
C ASP A 8 20.48 15.95 -3.83
N VAL A 9 19.18 15.79 -4.00
CA VAL A 9 18.45 16.11 -5.25
C VAL A 9 17.69 17.44 -5.20
N GLY A 10 17.72 18.13 -4.05
CA GLY A 10 17.03 19.39 -3.83
C GLY A 10 16.21 19.41 -2.54
N PRO A 11 15.57 20.52 -2.18
CA PRO A 11 14.74 20.61 -0.98
C PRO A 11 13.42 19.83 -1.18
N ALA A 12 13.13 18.87 -0.30
CA ALA A 12 11.82 18.26 -0.20
C ALA A 12 10.86 19.18 0.55
N ASP A 13 9.61 19.31 0.11
CA ASP A 13 8.64 20.22 0.74
C ASP A 13 8.48 19.93 2.24
N TYR A 14 8.28 18.66 2.59
CA TYR A 14 8.26 18.20 3.99
C TYR A 14 8.85 16.81 4.12
N VAL A 15 9.68 16.58 5.14
CA VAL A 15 10.10 15.26 5.57
C VAL A 15 9.43 14.90 6.90
N LEU A 16 8.85 13.70 6.95
CA LEU A 16 8.18 13.17 8.12
C LEU A 16 9.18 12.43 9.00
N PHE A 17 9.14 12.73 10.30
CA PHE A 17 9.95 12.08 11.30
C PHE A 17 9.08 11.43 12.37
N VAL A 18 9.45 10.22 12.76
CA VAL A 18 8.90 9.50 13.91
C VAL A 18 10.08 9.02 14.74
N ASP A 19 10.08 9.32 16.03
CA ASP A 19 11.17 9.00 16.96
C ASP A 19 12.56 9.34 16.43
N LYS A 20 12.68 10.54 15.83
CA LYS A 20 13.90 11.08 15.22
C LYS A 20 14.37 10.34 13.95
N LYS A 21 13.66 9.33 13.48
CA LYS A 21 13.93 8.66 12.19
C LYS A 21 13.08 9.29 11.10
N ALA A 22 13.67 9.55 9.94
CA ALA A 22 12.92 9.95 8.77
C ALA A 22 12.14 8.75 8.24
N VAL A 23 10.84 8.92 8.03
CA VAL A 23 9.94 7.82 7.65
C VAL A 23 9.15 8.11 6.39
N GLY A 24 9.12 9.33 5.91
CA GLY A 24 8.37 9.66 4.72
C GLY A 24 8.59 11.10 4.24
N VAL A 25 8.00 11.39 3.09
CA VAL A 25 8.05 12.71 2.46
C VAL A 25 6.65 13.13 2.04
N ILE A 26 6.39 14.44 2.09
CA ILE A 26 5.19 15.05 1.54
C ILE A 26 5.62 16.04 0.47
N GLU A 27 5.09 15.88 -0.72
CA GLU A 27 5.23 16.81 -1.82
C GLU A 27 3.95 17.64 -1.95
N ALA A 28 4.07 18.96 -1.82
CA ALA A 28 2.96 19.89 -1.90
C ALA A 28 2.75 20.38 -3.34
N LYS A 29 1.58 20.19 -3.89
CA LYS A 29 1.24 20.62 -5.25
C LYS A 29 0.22 21.74 -5.25
N ARG A 30 0.24 22.59 -6.29
CA ARG A 30 -0.74 23.68 -6.44
C ARG A 30 -2.12 23.10 -6.75
N LYS A 31 -3.18 23.77 -6.25
CA LYS A 31 -4.59 23.36 -6.41
C LYS A 31 -5.02 23.14 -7.87
N ASN A 32 -4.46 23.88 -8.82
CA ASN A 32 -4.79 23.77 -10.25
C ASN A 32 -4.29 22.47 -10.92
N LYS A 33 -3.52 21.62 -10.21
CA LYS A 33 -3.07 20.31 -10.69
C LYS A 33 -3.94 19.16 -10.15
N GLY A 34 -5.10 19.46 -9.54
CA GLY A 34 -5.90 18.55 -8.71
C GLY A 34 -6.29 17.19 -9.33
N GLU A 35 -6.53 17.12 -10.65
CA GLU A 35 -6.90 15.83 -11.27
C GLU A 35 -5.73 15.11 -11.97
N ASN A 36 -4.61 15.80 -12.20
CA ASN A 36 -3.44 15.30 -12.92
C ASN A 36 -2.25 14.95 -12.00
N ILE A 37 -2.51 14.59 -10.75
CA ILE A 37 -1.46 14.20 -9.79
C ILE A 37 -0.71 12.93 -10.23
N THR A 38 -1.32 12.11 -11.09
CA THR A 38 -0.75 10.83 -11.57
C THR A 38 0.53 10.97 -12.39
N THR A 39 0.86 12.17 -12.89
CA THR A 39 2.11 12.41 -13.67
C THR A 39 3.31 12.75 -12.80
N VAL A 40 3.19 12.73 -11.48
CA VAL A 40 4.22 13.19 -10.53
C VAL A 40 4.81 12.05 -9.68
N GLU A 41 4.36 10.82 -9.91
CA GLU A 41 4.90 9.63 -9.23
C GLU A 41 6.43 9.57 -9.34
N ASP A 42 7.00 9.92 -10.51
CA ASP A 42 8.45 9.93 -10.75
C ASP A 42 9.23 10.92 -9.85
N GLN A 43 8.64 12.07 -9.49
CA GLN A 43 9.33 13.06 -8.65
C GLN A 43 9.33 12.65 -7.18
N THR A 44 8.22 12.10 -6.71
CA THR A 44 8.07 11.65 -5.31
C THR A 44 8.95 10.42 -5.04
N GLU A 45 9.10 9.53 -6.01
CA GLU A 45 10.06 8.42 -5.96
C GLU A 45 11.51 8.91 -5.90
N GLY A 46 11.84 9.98 -6.63
CA GLY A 46 13.15 10.61 -6.56
C GLY A 46 13.50 11.08 -5.14
N TYR A 47 12.55 11.72 -4.45
CA TYR A 47 12.74 12.15 -3.05
C TYR A 47 12.75 10.98 -2.05
N ALA A 48 12.03 9.90 -2.31
CA ALA A 48 12.08 8.71 -1.48
C ALA A 48 13.48 8.10 -1.41
N SER A 49 14.19 8.10 -2.54
CA SER A 49 15.53 7.56 -2.69
C SER A 49 16.63 8.57 -2.35
N ALA A 50 16.28 9.85 -2.17
CA ALA A 50 17.24 10.92 -1.93
C ALA A 50 17.94 10.78 -0.59
N LYS A 51 19.22 11.14 -0.55
CA LYS A 51 19.97 11.20 0.71
C LYS A 51 19.63 12.48 1.47
N LEU A 52 19.22 12.32 2.71
CA LEU A 52 18.93 13.42 3.61
C LEU A 52 20.22 14.05 4.12
N LYS A 53 20.32 15.38 4.09
CA LYS A 53 21.57 16.09 4.39
C LYS A 53 22.03 15.93 5.84
N TRP A 54 21.10 15.90 6.80
CA TRP A 54 21.43 15.93 8.24
C TRP A 54 21.08 14.65 9.00
N VAL A 55 20.48 13.69 8.33
CA VAL A 55 20.12 12.39 8.91
C VAL A 55 20.53 11.31 7.93
N SER A 56 21.27 10.32 8.42
CA SER A 56 21.62 9.16 7.59
C SER A 56 20.37 8.31 7.38
N ASN A 57 19.90 8.22 6.14
CA ASN A 57 18.92 7.25 5.72
C ASN A 57 19.62 6.23 4.83
N ASN A 58 19.82 5.03 5.37
CA ASN A 58 20.45 3.94 4.61
C ASN A 58 19.48 3.28 3.63
N GLU A 59 18.19 3.53 3.79
CA GLU A 59 17.10 2.97 3.00
C GLU A 59 16.18 4.09 2.48
N PRO A 60 15.51 3.89 1.35
CA PRO A 60 14.49 4.81 0.86
C PRO A 60 13.39 5.06 1.90
N LEU A 61 12.82 6.25 1.87
CA LEU A 61 11.72 6.61 2.78
C LEU A 61 10.44 5.83 2.39
N PRO A 62 9.85 5.07 3.32
CA PRO A 62 8.77 4.15 3.00
C PRO A 62 7.42 4.83 2.72
N PHE A 63 7.16 6.02 3.26
CA PHE A 63 5.85 6.65 3.18
C PHE A 63 5.87 7.92 2.35
N LEU A 64 5.18 7.89 1.21
CA LEU A 64 5.16 8.99 0.26
C LEU A 64 3.76 9.61 0.21
N TYR A 65 3.71 10.93 0.31
CA TYR A 65 2.47 11.69 0.19
C TYR A 65 2.60 12.76 -0.87
N GLU A 66 1.53 12.95 -1.61
CA GLU A 66 1.33 14.05 -2.53
C GLU A 66 0.04 14.76 -2.16
N SER A 67 0.08 16.07 -1.97
CA SER A 67 -1.11 16.80 -1.57
C SER A 67 -1.25 18.14 -2.29
N THR A 68 -2.47 18.43 -2.77
CA THR A 68 -2.84 19.77 -3.29
C THR A 68 -3.55 20.61 -2.23
N GLY A 69 -3.71 20.13 -1.02
CA GLY A 69 -4.55 20.72 0.03
C GLY A 69 -6.05 20.45 -0.15
N VAL A 70 -6.45 19.79 -1.25
CA VAL A 70 -7.83 19.31 -1.51
C VAL A 70 -7.82 17.79 -1.62
N ILE A 71 -6.89 17.26 -2.40
CA ILE A 71 -6.70 15.81 -2.59
C ILE A 71 -5.36 15.45 -1.96
N THR A 72 -5.35 14.39 -1.18
CA THR A 72 -4.15 13.79 -0.62
C THR A 72 -4.03 12.36 -1.13
N ARG A 73 -2.86 12.02 -1.68
CA ARG A 73 -2.53 10.69 -2.14
C ARG A 73 -1.41 10.12 -1.28
N PHE A 74 -1.40 8.83 -1.14
CA PHE A 74 -0.44 8.09 -0.33
C PHE A 74 0.08 6.89 -1.09
N THR A 75 1.39 6.67 -1.00
CA THR A 75 2.07 5.48 -1.52
C THR A 75 2.90 4.86 -0.40
N ASP A 76 2.74 3.56 -0.18
CA ASP A 76 3.63 2.77 0.66
C ASP A 76 4.70 2.12 -0.25
N ALA A 77 5.93 2.62 -0.18
CA ALA A 77 7.04 2.14 -1.02
C ALA A 77 7.51 0.73 -0.63
N ARG A 78 7.06 0.19 0.51
CA ARG A 78 7.35 -1.19 0.93
C ARG A 78 6.49 -2.22 0.21
N ASP A 79 5.40 -1.79 -0.43
CA ASP A 79 4.57 -2.68 -1.23
C ASP A 79 5.39 -3.28 -2.38
N PRO A 80 5.24 -4.56 -2.72
CA PRO A 80 5.95 -5.19 -3.85
C PRO A 80 5.68 -4.51 -5.20
N LYS A 81 4.53 -3.85 -5.30
CA LYS A 81 4.12 -3.02 -6.42
C LYS A 81 3.49 -1.75 -5.88
N PRO A 82 4.30 -0.75 -5.49
CA PRO A 82 3.81 0.49 -4.93
C PRO A 82 2.81 1.17 -5.85
N ARG A 83 1.77 1.74 -5.29
CA ARG A 83 0.73 2.45 -6.02
C ARG A 83 0.18 3.61 -5.21
N SER A 84 0.11 4.76 -5.85
CA SER A 84 -0.51 5.95 -5.27
C SER A 84 -2.03 5.78 -5.12
N ARG A 85 -2.54 6.06 -3.93
CA ARG A 85 -3.96 5.95 -3.54
C ARG A 85 -4.45 7.24 -2.91
N GLU A 86 -5.64 7.65 -3.27
CA GLU A 86 -6.28 8.77 -2.58
C GLU A 86 -6.63 8.37 -1.15
N VAL A 87 -6.30 9.24 -0.19
CA VAL A 87 -6.61 9.09 1.22
C VAL A 87 -7.34 10.34 1.72
N PHE A 88 -8.22 10.15 2.70
CA PHE A 88 -9.03 11.26 3.21
C PHE A 88 -8.18 12.30 3.95
N THR A 89 -7.15 11.84 4.66
CA THR A 89 -6.23 12.68 5.43
C THR A 89 -4.87 12.01 5.58
N PHE A 90 -3.88 12.74 6.06
CA PHE A 90 -2.59 12.16 6.45
C PHE A 90 -2.76 11.16 7.60
N HIS A 91 -2.02 10.07 7.55
CA HIS A 91 -2.01 9.09 8.63
C HIS A 91 -1.39 9.69 9.89
N ARG A 92 -1.86 9.23 11.04
CA ARG A 92 -1.31 9.64 12.33
C ARG A 92 0.10 9.07 12.53
N PRO A 93 0.97 9.75 13.30
CA PRO A 93 2.31 9.22 13.60
C PRO A 93 2.28 7.82 14.19
N GLU A 94 1.32 7.53 15.08
CA GLU A 94 1.14 6.23 15.73
C GLU A 94 0.90 5.12 14.69
N THR A 95 0.05 5.39 13.70
CA THR A 95 -0.22 4.46 12.60
C THR A 95 1.03 4.16 11.77
N LEU A 96 1.84 5.19 11.49
CA LEU A 96 3.10 5.01 10.77
C LEU A 96 4.11 4.20 11.58
N ILE A 97 4.16 4.39 12.92
CA ILE A 97 4.98 3.57 13.83
C ILE A 97 4.55 2.11 13.75
N GLU A 98 3.26 1.84 13.96
CA GLU A 98 2.72 0.48 13.89
C GLU A 98 3.08 -0.23 12.59
N TRP A 99 2.97 0.48 11.47
CA TRP A 99 3.34 -0.08 10.17
C TRP A 99 4.82 -0.36 10.03
N LEU A 100 5.69 0.49 10.58
CA LEU A 100 7.14 0.26 10.60
C LEU A 100 7.51 -0.93 11.48
N GLU A 101 6.86 -1.08 12.62
CA GLU A 101 7.08 -2.21 13.55
C GLU A 101 6.61 -3.54 12.94
N GLN A 102 5.55 -3.53 12.14
CA GLN A 102 5.09 -4.71 11.40
C GLN A 102 6.09 -5.19 10.34
N GLY A 103 6.98 -4.30 9.88
CA GLY A 103 8.00 -4.60 8.87
C GLY A 103 7.42 -4.77 7.46
N ASP A 104 6.47 -5.68 7.30
CA ASP A 104 5.86 -6.01 6.02
C ASP A 104 4.55 -5.25 5.78
N SER A 105 4.35 -4.78 4.54
CA SER A 105 3.05 -4.28 4.12
C SER A 105 2.04 -5.43 3.99
N LEU A 106 0.74 -5.10 3.99
CA LEU A 106 -0.31 -6.09 3.72
C LEU A 106 -0.03 -6.86 2.43
N ARG A 107 0.42 -6.20 1.37
CA ARG A 107 0.68 -6.82 0.07
C ARG A 107 1.90 -7.70 0.06
N THR A 108 2.94 -7.36 0.80
CA THR A 108 4.08 -8.26 1.04
C THR A 108 3.62 -9.54 1.73
N ARG A 109 2.77 -9.42 2.76
CA ARG A 109 2.18 -10.59 3.43
C ARG A 109 1.31 -11.42 2.50
N LEU A 110 0.50 -10.78 1.65
CA LEU A 110 -0.32 -11.49 0.65
C LEU A 110 0.51 -12.33 -0.32
N ASN A 111 1.72 -11.89 -0.69
CA ASN A 111 2.62 -12.67 -1.53
C ASN A 111 3.11 -13.96 -0.83
N HIS A 112 3.11 -13.98 0.49
CA HIS A 112 3.51 -15.14 1.28
C HIS A 112 2.36 -16.09 1.63
N ILE A 113 1.09 -15.74 1.30
CA ILE A 113 -0.04 -16.65 1.52
C ILE A 113 0.14 -17.88 0.64
N PRO A 114 0.12 -19.08 1.24
CA PRO A 114 0.19 -20.31 0.46
C PRO A 114 -0.96 -20.38 -0.55
N PRO A 115 -0.69 -20.77 -1.81
CA PRO A 115 -1.76 -20.93 -2.79
C PRO A 115 -2.77 -21.95 -2.30
N LEU A 116 -4.05 -21.74 -2.61
CA LEU A 116 -5.07 -22.77 -2.49
C LEU A 116 -4.68 -23.89 -3.46
N ASN A 117 -4.04 -24.92 -2.95
CA ASN A 117 -3.60 -26.02 -3.79
C ASN A 117 -4.47 -27.25 -3.50
N PRO A 118 -5.31 -27.67 -4.47
CA PRO A 118 -6.18 -28.84 -4.31
C PRO A 118 -5.44 -30.15 -4.02
N SER A 119 -4.13 -30.21 -4.33
CA SER A 119 -3.31 -31.41 -4.11
C SER A 119 -2.55 -31.42 -2.77
N LYS A 120 -2.40 -30.26 -2.08
CA LYS A 120 -1.65 -30.16 -0.81
C LYS A 120 -2.52 -29.79 0.40
N LEU A 121 -3.59 -29.07 0.17
CA LEU A 121 -4.69 -28.86 1.09
C LEU A 121 -5.90 -29.25 0.26
N PRO A 122 -6.45 -30.44 0.40
CA PRO A 122 -7.62 -30.79 -0.38
C PRO A 122 -8.66 -29.72 -0.09
N ALA A 123 -9.03 -28.96 -1.10
CA ALA A 123 -10.16 -28.04 -1.05
C ALA A 123 -11.41 -28.76 -0.54
N ARG A 124 -11.45 -30.08 -0.71
CA ARG A 124 -12.43 -30.98 -0.10
C ARG A 124 -12.36 -31.04 1.42
N GLU A 125 -11.20 -30.86 2.05
CA GLU A 125 -11.08 -30.77 3.51
C GLU A 125 -11.58 -29.44 4.04
N LEU A 126 -11.43 -28.36 3.28
CA LEU A 126 -12.03 -27.07 3.59
C LEU A 126 -13.49 -26.99 3.16
N GLY A 127 -14.02 -27.97 2.42
CA GLY A 127 -15.38 -27.97 1.94
C GLY A 127 -15.66 -26.92 0.87
N LEU A 128 -14.62 -26.38 0.20
CA LEU A 128 -14.77 -25.41 -0.89
C LEU A 128 -15.19 -26.11 -2.18
N ARG A 129 -16.02 -25.41 -2.97
CA ARG A 129 -16.37 -25.77 -4.34
C ARG A 129 -15.41 -25.10 -5.32
N ASP A 130 -15.21 -25.65 -6.51
CA ASP A 130 -14.30 -25.12 -7.53
C ASP A 130 -14.53 -23.62 -7.81
N CYS A 131 -15.78 -23.19 -7.89
CA CYS A 131 -16.12 -21.78 -8.13
C CYS A 131 -15.70 -20.87 -6.94
N GLN A 132 -15.67 -21.38 -5.72
CA GLN A 132 -15.23 -20.65 -4.54
C GLN A 132 -13.71 -20.56 -4.50
N GLU A 133 -13.00 -21.63 -4.86
CA GLU A 133 -11.55 -21.63 -4.99
C GLU A 133 -11.08 -20.62 -6.04
N ILE A 134 -11.68 -20.65 -7.22
CA ILE A 134 -11.38 -19.69 -8.29
C ILE A 134 -11.62 -18.26 -7.82
N ALA A 135 -12.74 -18.00 -7.13
CA ALA A 135 -13.07 -16.68 -6.63
C ALA A 135 -12.05 -16.18 -5.61
N ILE A 136 -11.63 -17.02 -4.67
CA ILE A 136 -10.64 -16.69 -3.63
C ILE A 136 -9.27 -16.44 -4.26
N THR A 137 -8.79 -17.34 -5.12
CA THR A 137 -7.49 -17.21 -5.79
C THR A 137 -7.43 -15.93 -6.63
N ASN A 138 -8.46 -15.66 -7.44
CA ASN A 138 -8.51 -14.46 -8.26
C ASN A 138 -8.57 -13.17 -7.42
N LEU A 139 -9.23 -13.19 -6.24
CA LEU A 139 -9.24 -12.09 -5.31
C LEU A 139 -7.84 -11.83 -4.75
N GLU A 140 -7.17 -12.88 -4.26
CA GLU A 140 -5.82 -12.78 -3.72
C GLU A 140 -4.83 -12.24 -4.77
N ASP A 141 -4.88 -12.75 -5.98
CA ASP A 141 -4.03 -12.27 -7.08
C ASP A 141 -4.34 -10.81 -7.46
N SER A 142 -5.62 -10.42 -7.42
CA SER A 142 -6.02 -9.03 -7.63
C SER A 142 -5.43 -8.09 -6.56
N LEU A 143 -5.47 -8.52 -5.29
CA LEU A 143 -4.92 -7.76 -4.17
C LEU A 143 -3.38 -7.69 -4.20
N LYS A 144 -2.70 -8.77 -4.60
CA LYS A 144 -1.25 -8.80 -4.83
C LYS A 144 -0.82 -7.80 -5.90
N LEU A 145 -1.66 -7.60 -6.93
CA LEU A 145 -1.45 -6.61 -7.99
C LEU A 145 -1.84 -5.18 -7.58
N ASP A 146 -2.09 -4.94 -6.31
CA ASP A 146 -2.50 -3.65 -5.74
C ASP A 146 -3.75 -3.05 -6.40
N LYS A 147 -4.68 -3.89 -6.84
CA LYS A 147 -5.97 -3.42 -7.32
C LYS A 147 -6.86 -3.05 -6.11
N PRO A 148 -7.34 -1.80 -6.02
CA PRO A 148 -8.03 -1.32 -4.80
C PRO A 148 -9.44 -1.89 -4.62
N ARG A 149 -10.00 -2.50 -5.67
CA ARG A 149 -11.37 -3.04 -5.67
C ARG A 149 -11.41 -4.31 -6.48
N ALA A 150 -12.19 -5.28 -6.01
CA ALA A 150 -12.50 -6.51 -6.72
C ALA A 150 -14.00 -6.79 -6.66
N LEU A 151 -14.57 -7.35 -7.72
CA LEU A 151 -15.94 -7.81 -7.76
C LEU A 151 -15.94 -9.33 -7.90
N ILE A 152 -16.61 -10.01 -6.96
CA ILE A 152 -16.88 -11.45 -7.05
C ILE A 152 -18.36 -11.63 -7.35
N GLN A 153 -18.66 -12.13 -8.54
CA GLN A 153 -20.03 -12.46 -8.93
C GLN A 153 -20.26 -13.95 -8.78
N MET A 154 -21.24 -14.34 -7.98
CA MET A 154 -21.61 -15.73 -7.73
C MET A 154 -23.12 -15.91 -7.73
N ALA A 155 -23.58 -17.05 -8.27
CA ALA A 155 -25.00 -17.41 -8.29
C ALA A 155 -25.60 -17.55 -6.88
N THR A 156 -26.92 -17.48 -6.78
CA THR A 156 -27.63 -17.77 -5.54
C THR A 156 -27.38 -19.25 -5.15
N GLY A 157 -27.11 -19.50 -3.88
CA GLY A 157 -26.79 -20.86 -3.38
C GLY A 157 -25.35 -21.32 -3.64
N ALA A 158 -24.51 -20.53 -4.34
CA ALA A 158 -23.10 -20.88 -4.57
C ALA A 158 -22.19 -20.74 -3.32
N GLY A 159 -22.73 -20.30 -2.17
CA GLY A 159 -21.99 -20.18 -0.93
C GLY A 159 -21.18 -18.89 -0.81
N LYS A 160 -21.71 -17.75 -1.28
CA LYS A 160 -21.08 -16.42 -1.20
C LYS A 160 -20.53 -16.07 0.18
N THR A 161 -21.33 -16.29 1.22
CA THR A 161 -20.94 -16.01 2.61
C THR A 161 -19.72 -16.83 3.02
N TYR A 162 -19.70 -18.12 2.69
CA TYR A 162 -18.57 -18.98 3.01
C TYR A 162 -17.31 -18.58 2.26
N THR A 163 -17.42 -18.21 0.99
CA THR A 163 -16.32 -17.66 0.19
C THR A 163 -15.76 -16.38 0.83
N ALA A 164 -16.65 -15.44 1.23
CA ALA A 164 -16.23 -14.19 1.87
C ALA A 164 -15.52 -14.44 3.19
N ILE A 165 -16.07 -15.29 4.08
CA ILE A 165 -15.45 -15.63 5.36
C ILE A 165 -14.09 -16.28 5.15
N THR A 166 -13.99 -17.25 4.24
CA THR A 166 -12.72 -17.92 3.92
C THR A 166 -11.68 -16.92 3.40
N SER A 167 -12.07 -16.00 2.51
CA SER A 167 -11.17 -14.94 2.03
C SER A 167 -10.68 -14.05 3.17
N MET A 168 -11.59 -13.59 4.06
CA MET A 168 -11.24 -12.75 5.21
C MET A 168 -10.31 -13.46 6.20
N TYR A 169 -10.44 -14.77 6.36
CA TYR A 169 -9.59 -15.56 7.26
C TYR A 169 -8.19 -15.77 6.68
N ARG A 170 -8.05 -15.73 5.35
CA ARG A 170 -6.77 -15.95 4.67
C ARG A 170 -5.94 -14.67 4.49
N ILE A 171 -6.59 -13.50 4.44
CA ILE A 171 -5.96 -12.18 4.33
C ILE A 171 -5.62 -11.61 5.71
#